data_da5d8ecac6b372495d960421769f8dad
#
_entry.id   da5d8ecac6b372495d960421769f8dad
#
_cell.length_a   1.000
_cell.length_b   1.000
_cell.length_c   1.000
_cell.angle_alpha   90.00
_cell.angle_beta   90.00
_cell.angle_gamma   90.00
#
_symmetry.space_group_name_H-M   'P 1'
#
loop_
_entity.id
_entity.type
_entity.pdbx_description
1 polymer ?
#
loop_
_entity_poly.entity_id
_entity_poly.type
_entity_poly.pdbx_seq_one_letter_code
_entity_poly.pdbx_strand_id
1 'polypeptide(L)'
;MGGKRVYLKGNEALAYGALEAGLNAYFAYPITPSSEIPETLAKEFGSKKYPEYKFFLQAASELEAINMVIGAASGGARAMTATSSPGFSLKQEGLSYAACMELPFLIVDICRAGPGLGNLGPEQSDYFQGTKGGGHGSYRLIVLAPATVQEMALLPRLGFDLAFKYRNPTLILGDAFTGQLKEDVEFPEFTPERYDVSSWATTGAKGRPPHILNSLELDYQKHYKHVGRIYEKYRRAQENEVRFEDYRTEDAETVIVAFGIASRIAKGAVNRLRSKGVKVGLFRPITLWPFPKVQLRKLASQGKQFLVVELNTGQMLEDVKLAVGDGVTVDFLGRWGGVVPTEAEIESKLRRLEVAAV
;
A
#
# COMPACT_ATOMS: atom_id res chain seq x y z
N MET A 1 10.97 -19.66 -5.40
CA MET A 1 10.95 -19.37 -6.87
C MET A 1 12.25 -18.73 -7.37
N GLY A 2 13.26 -18.61 -6.52
CA GLY A 2 14.48 -17.85 -6.79
C GLY A 2 15.06 -18.05 -8.20
N GLY A 3 15.32 -16.93 -8.90
CA GLY A 3 15.96 -16.87 -10.21
C GLY A 3 15.12 -17.35 -11.40
N LYS A 4 13.85 -17.72 -11.24
CA LYS A 4 12.98 -18.14 -12.35
C LYS A 4 11.99 -17.04 -12.73
N ARG A 5 11.84 -16.84 -14.04
CA ARG A 5 10.72 -16.06 -14.60
C ARG A 5 9.46 -16.93 -14.63
N VAL A 6 8.37 -16.38 -14.13
CA VAL A 6 7.07 -17.05 -14.08
C VAL A 6 5.99 -16.07 -14.56
N TYR A 7 5.10 -16.51 -15.45
CA TYR A 7 4.00 -15.69 -15.95
C TYR A 7 2.81 -15.78 -15.00
N LEU A 8 2.52 -14.69 -14.27
CA LEU A 8 1.55 -14.67 -13.16
C LEU A 8 0.61 -13.47 -13.29
N LYS A 9 -0.60 -13.61 -12.71
CA LYS A 9 -1.44 -12.45 -12.37
C LYS A 9 -0.80 -11.67 -11.20
N GLY A 10 -1.13 -10.37 -11.08
CA GLY A 10 -0.68 -9.54 -9.97
C GLY A 10 -1.04 -10.12 -8.59
N ASN A 11 -2.27 -10.59 -8.41
CA ASN A 11 -2.72 -11.22 -7.17
C ASN A 11 -1.94 -12.52 -6.86
N GLU A 12 -1.67 -13.36 -7.86
CA GLU A 12 -0.85 -14.57 -7.70
C GLU A 12 0.60 -14.20 -7.34
N ALA A 13 1.16 -13.19 -8.01
CA ALA A 13 2.51 -12.69 -7.77
C ALA A 13 2.67 -12.16 -6.34
N LEU A 14 1.66 -11.43 -5.84
CA LEU A 14 1.63 -10.94 -4.45
C LEU A 14 1.59 -12.10 -3.45
N ALA A 15 0.76 -13.11 -3.68
CA ALA A 15 0.66 -14.29 -2.81
C ALA A 15 2.01 -15.03 -2.74
N TYR A 16 2.64 -15.30 -3.89
CA TYR A 16 3.98 -15.89 -3.91
C TYR A 16 5.03 -14.99 -3.26
N GLY A 17 4.97 -13.67 -3.48
CA GLY A 17 5.85 -12.71 -2.83
C GLY A 17 5.76 -12.77 -1.30
N ALA A 18 4.55 -12.91 -0.76
CA ALA A 18 4.34 -13.08 0.68
C ALA A 18 4.92 -14.41 1.21
N LEU A 19 4.75 -15.51 0.46
CA LEU A 19 5.35 -16.81 0.82
C LEU A 19 6.88 -16.77 0.80
N GLU A 20 7.48 -16.20 -0.24
CA GLU A 20 8.94 -16.01 -0.32
C GLU A 20 9.46 -15.08 0.78
N ALA A 21 8.65 -14.10 1.25
CA ALA A 21 8.95 -13.25 2.39
C ALA A 21 8.78 -13.94 3.76
N GLY A 22 8.45 -15.24 3.79
CA GLY A 22 8.34 -16.03 5.02
C GLY A 22 6.99 -15.86 5.75
N LEU A 23 5.90 -15.71 5.01
CA LEU A 23 4.54 -15.74 5.57
C LEU A 23 4.33 -16.97 6.46
N ASN A 24 3.83 -16.77 7.68
CA ASN A 24 3.49 -17.84 8.60
C ASN A 24 2.00 -18.15 8.66
N ALA A 25 1.16 -17.11 8.57
CA ALA A 25 -0.27 -17.22 8.80
C ALA A 25 -1.07 -16.32 7.85
N TYR A 26 -2.13 -16.85 7.28
CA TYR A 26 -3.08 -16.12 6.44
C TYR A 26 -4.51 -16.36 6.90
N PHE A 27 -5.24 -15.26 7.11
CA PHE A 27 -6.65 -15.28 7.48
C PHE A 27 -7.41 -14.24 6.68
N ALA A 28 -8.43 -14.65 5.92
CA ALA A 28 -9.23 -13.72 5.15
C ALA A 28 -10.64 -14.25 4.89
N TYR A 29 -11.56 -13.33 4.66
CA TYR A 29 -12.83 -13.60 3.99
C TYR A 29 -12.66 -13.36 2.49
N PRO A 30 -13.07 -14.28 1.61
CA PRO A 30 -12.86 -14.14 0.17
C PRO A 30 -13.74 -13.03 -0.40
N ILE A 31 -13.12 -12.12 -1.17
CA ILE A 31 -13.80 -11.02 -1.83
C ILE A 31 -13.13 -10.68 -3.16
N THR A 32 -13.92 -10.47 -4.21
CA THR A 32 -13.45 -10.06 -5.54
C THR A 32 -13.09 -8.55 -5.51
N PRO A 33 -11.95 -8.11 -6.11
CA PRO A 33 -11.07 -8.84 -7.03
C PRO A 33 -9.78 -9.40 -6.40
N SER A 34 -9.74 -9.69 -5.12
CA SER A 34 -8.55 -10.24 -4.43
C SER A 34 -8.53 -11.78 -4.35
N SER A 35 -9.45 -12.50 -5.02
CA SER A 35 -9.71 -13.94 -4.83
C SER A 35 -8.52 -14.84 -5.15
N GLU A 36 -7.68 -14.49 -6.13
CA GLU A 36 -6.51 -15.29 -6.49
C GLU A 36 -5.45 -15.33 -5.39
N ILE A 37 -5.47 -14.36 -4.45
CA ILE A 37 -4.55 -14.36 -3.31
C ILE A 37 -4.84 -15.56 -2.39
N PRO A 38 -6.05 -15.71 -1.78
CA PRO A 38 -6.36 -16.88 -0.97
C PRO A 38 -6.31 -18.19 -1.75
N GLU A 39 -6.71 -18.22 -3.04
CA GLU A 39 -6.64 -19.42 -3.88
C GLU A 39 -5.19 -19.92 -4.03
N THR A 40 -4.24 -19.02 -4.32
CA THR A 40 -2.81 -19.35 -4.43
C THR A 40 -2.26 -19.81 -3.09
N LEU A 41 -2.58 -19.12 -2.00
CA LEU A 41 -2.12 -19.47 -0.65
C LEU A 41 -2.72 -20.80 -0.17
N ALA A 42 -3.97 -21.11 -0.49
CA ALA A 42 -4.59 -22.40 -0.19
C ALA A 42 -3.89 -23.56 -0.94
N LYS A 43 -3.54 -23.35 -2.21
CA LYS A 43 -2.81 -24.33 -3.02
C LYS A 43 -1.43 -24.65 -2.45
N GLU A 44 -0.74 -23.65 -1.92
CA GLU A 44 0.61 -23.80 -1.36
C GLU A 44 0.61 -24.19 0.13
N PHE A 45 -0.57 -24.25 0.77
CA PHE A 45 -0.67 -24.65 2.18
C PHE A 45 -0.25 -26.12 2.36
N GLY A 46 0.66 -26.35 3.31
CA GLY A 46 1.24 -27.67 3.54
C GLY A 46 2.34 -28.07 2.54
N SER A 47 2.69 -27.21 1.59
CA SER A 47 3.79 -27.43 0.66
C SER A 47 5.14 -27.49 1.39
N LYS A 48 5.97 -28.47 1.04
CA LYS A 48 7.35 -28.57 1.55
C LYS A 48 8.23 -27.39 1.12
N LYS A 49 7.81 -26.66 0.09
CA LYS A 49 8.53 -25.50 -0.41
C LYS A 49 8.47 -24.31 0.56
N TYR A 50 7.37 -24.16 1.29
CA TYR A 50 7.14 -23.08 2.25
C TYR A 50 6.91 -23.61 3.67
N PRO A 51 7.95 -24.17 4.32
CA PRO A 51 7.81 -24.85 5.60
C PRO A 51 7.42 -23.93 6.75
N GLU A 52 7.61 -22.62 6.61
CA GLU A 52 7.22 -21.60 7.60
C GLU A 52 5.73 -21.24 7.52
N TYR A 53 5.05 -21.54 6.40
CA TYR A 53 3.63 -21.28 6.21
C TYR A 53 2.79 -22.36 6.90
N LYS A 54 2.32 -22.05 8.11
CA LYS A 54 1.71 -23.01 9.03
C LYS A 54 0.19 -22.88 9.19
N PHE A 55 -0.36 -21.70 8.93
CA PHE A 55 -1.77 -21.42 9.19
C PHE A 55 -2.42 -20.78 7.96
N PHE A 56 -3.48 -21.42 7.50
CA PHE A 56 -4.40 -20.90 6.50
C PHE A 56 -5.82 -21.13 6.98
N LEU A 57 -6.64 -20.06 7.02
CA LEU A 57 -8.03 -20.19 7.40
C LEU A 57 -8.88 -19.15 6.66
N GLN A 58 -9.93 -19.61 6.03
CA GLN A 58 -10.98 -18.76 5.48
C GLN A 58 -11.95 -18.41 6.61
N ALA A 59 -12.00 -17.13 6.98
CA ALA A 59 -12.91 -16.61 8.00
C ALA A 59 -14.32 -16.44 7.45
N ALA A 60 -15.33 -16.38 8.32
CA ALA A 60 -16.72 -16.16 7.94
C ALA A 60 -17.05 -14.66 7.71
N SER A 61 -16.14 -13.76 8.09
CA SER A 61 -16.24 -12.32 7.84
C SER A 61 -14.88 -11.62 7.92
N GLU A 62 -14.80 -10.39 7.41
CA GLU A 62 -13.59 -9.55 7.52
C GLU A 62 -13.30 -9.14 8.97
N LEU A 63 -14.32 -8.99 9.81
CA LEU A 63 -14.17 -8.73 11.25
C LEU A 63 -13.49 -9.89 11.96
N GLU A 64 -13.86 -11.13 11.65
CA GLU A 64 -13.19 -12.31 12.18
C GLU A 64 -11.75 -12.40 11.66
N ALA A 65 -11.57 -12.21 10.34
CA ALA A 65 -10.25 -12.30 9.72
C ALA A 65 -9.24 -11.34 10.37
N ILE A 66 -9.58 -10.08 10.59
CA ILE A 66 -8.66 -9.11 11.20
C ILE A 66 -8.32 -9.49 12.65
N ASN A 67 -9.29 -10.01 13.42
CA ASN A 67 -9.03 -10.47 14.80
C ASN A 67 -8.14 -11.72 14.83
N MET A 68 -8.28 -12.64 13.89
CA MET A 68 -7.37 -13.78 13.74
C MET A 68 -5.95 -13.33 13.42
N VAL A 69 -5.78 -12.35 12.52
CA VAL A 69 -4.48 -11.75 12.21
C VAL A 69 -3.85 -11.09 13.44
N ILE A 70 -4.63 -10.32 14.21
CA ILE A 70 -4.20 -9.71 15.47
C ILE A 70 -3.70 -10.79 16.43
N GLY A 71 -4.45 -11.90 16.58
CA GLY A 71 -4.05 -13.03 17.44
C GLY A 71 -2.74 -13.66 17.00
N ALA A 72 -2.57 -13.95 15.70
CA ALA A 72 -1.34 -14.51 15.15
C ALA A 72 -0.14 -13.56 15.27
N ALA A 73 -0.34 -12.28 14.95
CA ALA A 73 0.68 -11.24 15.09
C ALA A 73 1.09 -11.06 16.56
N SER A 74 0.16 -11.17 17.50
CA SER A 74 0.45 -11.13 18.95
C SER A 74 1.40 -12.25 19.38
N GLY A 75 1.34 -13.41 18.73
CA GLY A 75 2.28 -14.51 18.88
C GLY A 75 3.61 -14.34 18.16
N GLY A 76 3.82 -13.23 17.46
CA GLY A 76 5.05 -12.93 16.71
C GLY A 76 5.08 -13.51 15.29
N ALA A 77 3.96 -14.03 14.77
CA ALA A 77 3.90 -14.58 13.42
C ALA A 77 3.91 -13.47 12.35
N ARG A 78 4.55 -13.75 11.22
CA ARG A 78 4.31 -12.98 9.98
C ARG A 78 2.91 -13.33 9.47
N ALA A 79 1.93 -12.56 9.88
CA ALA A 79 0.54 -12.74 9.52
C ALA A 79 0.13 -11.80 8.38
N MET A 80 -0.78 -12.25 7.54
CA MET A 80 -1.33 -11.47 6.42
C MET A 80 -2.84 -11.67 6.31
N THR A 81 -3.52 -10.63 5.86
CA THR A 81 -4.89 -10.68 5.34
C THR A 81 -4.98 -9.93 4.02
N ALA A 82 -5.80 -10.43 3.09
CA ALA A 82 -6.14 -9.71 1.87
C ALA A 82 -7.64 -9.45 1.82
N THR A 83 -8.03 -8.35 1.18
CA THR A 83 -9.42 -7.94 1.04
C THR A 83 -9.59 -7.01 -0.16
N SER A 84 -10.79 -6.46 -0.32
CA SER A 84 -11.12 -5.38 -1.25
C SER A 84 -12.01 -4.37 -0.55
N SER A 85 -12.00 -3.16 -0.97
CA SER A 85 -12.68 -1.94 -0.48
C SER A 85 -13.77 -2.11 0.61
N PRO A 86 -14.90 -2.82 0.39
CA PRO A 86 -15.90 -3.01 1.45
C PRO A 86 -15.35 -3.80 2.64
N GLY A 87 -14.52 -4.81 2.38
CA GLY A 87 -13.91 -5.60 3.44
C GLY A 87 -12.77 -4.84 4.15
N PHE A 88 -12.08 -3.93 3.46
CA PHE A 88 -11.12 -3.03 4.10
C PHE A 88 -11.83 -2.11 5.09
N SER A 89 -13.01 -1.61 4.74
CA SER A 89 -13.86 -0.82 5.66
C SER A 89 -14.19 -1.59 6.94
N LEU A 90 -14.57 -2.87 6.83
CA LEU A 90 -14.88 -3.71 8.00
C LEU A 90 -13.67 -4.01 8.91
N LYS A 91 -12.45 -3.91 8.39
CA LYS A 91 -11.23 -4.17 9.17
C LYS A 91 -10.72 -2.94 9.94
N GLN A 92 -11.28 -1.75 9.77
CA GLN A 92 -10.71 -0.50 10.27
C GLN A 92 -10.61 -0.40 11.78
N GLU A 93 -11.59 -0.93 12.53
CA GLU A 93 -11.53 -0.98 14.00
C GLU A 93 -10.35 -1.86 14.46
N GLY A 94 -10.21 -3.07 13.86
CA GLY A 94 -9.10 -3.97 14.16
C GLY A 94 -7.74 -3.35 13.85
N LEU A 95 -7.63 -2.54 12.79
CA LEU A 95 -6.40 -1.81 12.46
C LEU A 95 -6.05 -0.77 13.51
N SER A 96 -7.05 -0.05 14.06
CA SER A 96 -6.86 0.87 15.17
C SER A 96 -6.32 0.14 16.42
N TYR A 97 -6.90 -1.01 16.77
CA TYR A 97 -6.44 -1.83 17.89
C TYR A 97 -5.02 -2.35 17.66
N ALA A 98 -4.74 -2.88 16.48
CA ALA A 98 -3.42 -3.39 16.13
C ALA A 98 -2.33 -2.32 16.17
N ALA A 99 -2.61 -1.11 15.68
CA ALA A 99 -1.70 0.02 15.74
C ALA A 99 -1.41 0.46 17.18
N CYS A 100 -2.46 0.46 18.05
CA CYS A 100 -2.30 0.74 19.46
C CYS A 100 -1.47 -0.33 20.18
N MET A 101 -1.69 -1.62 19.89
CA MET A 101 -0.90 -2.72 20.45
C MET A 101 0.48 -2.89 19.80
N GLU A 102 0.80 -2.06 18.82
CA GLU A 102 2.05 -2.10 18.04
C GLU A 102 2.31 -3.49 17.44
N LEU A 103 1.31 -4.06 16.74
CA LEU A 103 1.37 -5.38 16.13
C LEU A 103 1.80 -5.31 14.66
N PRO A 104 2.87 -6.03 14.29
CA PRO A 104 3.34 -6.09 12.91
C PRO A 104 2.57 -7.13 12.10
N PHE A 105 1.94 -6.74 11.01
CA PHE A 105 1.39 -7.65 10.00
C PHE A 105 1.18 -6.92 8.66
N LEU A 106 0.93 -7.70 7.63
CA LEU A 106 0.64 -7.20 6.30
C LEU A 106 -0.85 -7.27 6.01
N ILE A 107 -1.44 -6.16 5.59
CA ILE A 107 -2.77 -6.10 5.01
C ILE A 107 -2.66 -5.75 3.53
N VAL A 108 -3.48 -6.38 2.70
CA VAL A 108 -3.57 -6.11 1.27
C VAL A 108 -4.99 -5.68 0.97
N ASP A 109 -5.12 -4.55 0.30
CA ASP A 109 -6.38 -4.10 -0.27
C ASP A 109 -6.23 -4.00 -1.80
N ILE A 110 -7.04 -4.77 -2.52
CA ILE A 110 -7.17 -4.68 -3.97
C ILE A 110 -8.41 -3.84 -4.25
N CYS A 111 -8.20 -2.54 -4.38
CA CYS A 111 -9.24 -1.54 -4.47
C CYS A 111 -10.14 -1.76 -5.70
N ARG A 112 -11.45 -1.71 -5.48
CA ARG A 112 -12.49 -1.76 -6.49
C ARG A 112 -13.41 -0.55 -6.39
N ALA A 113 -14.16 -0.28 -7.47
CA ALA A 113 -15.01 0.89 -7.55
C ALA A 113 -16.16 0.90 -6.52
N GLY A 114 -16.26 2.02 -5.81
CA GLY A 114 -17.30 2.38 -4.86
C GLY A 114 -18.08 3.62 -5.32
N PRO A 115 -18.87 4.29 -4.43
CA PRO A 115 -19.22 3.89 -3.06
C PRO A 115 -20.23 2.73 -2.99
N GLY A 116 -20.43 2.20 -1.79
CA GLY A 116 -21.30 1.05 -1.52
C GLY A 116 -20.67 -0.25 -2.02
N LEU A 117 -21.46 -1.20 -2.50
CA LEU A 117 -20.93 -2.41 -3.14
C LEU A 117 -20.22 -2.08 -4.45
N GLY A 118 -20.60 -0.97 -5.09
CA GLY A 118 -19.99 -0.49 -6.32
C GLY A 118 -20.01 -1.50 -7.46
N ASN A 119 -18.86 -1.65 -8.11
CA ASN A 119 -18.62 -2.69 -9.10
C ASN A 119 -17.20 -3.30 -8.94
N LEU A 120 -16.81 -4.23 -9.82
CA LEU A 120 -15.54 -4.95 -9.73
C LEU A 120 -14.41 -4.28 -10.53
N GLY A 121 -14.67 -3.11 -11.12
CA GLY A 121 -13.68 -2.37 -11.89
C GLY A 121 -12.60 -1.73 -11.01
N PRO A 122 -11.46 -1.37 -11.61
CA PRO A 122 -10.35 -0.76 -10.88
C PRO A 122 -10.69 0.63 -10.37
N GLU A 123 -10.27 0.93 -9.15
CA GLU A 123 -10.34 2.25 -8.55
C GLU A 123 -9.17 2.47 -7.58
N GLN A 124 -9.01 3.71 -7.09
CA GLN A 124 -8.00 4.11 -6.11
C GLN A 124 -8.65 4.92 -4.98
N SER A 125 -9.95 4.69 -4.74
CA SER A 125 -10.76 5.47 -3.79
C SER A 125 -10.54 5.10 -2.32
N ASP A 126 -9.80 4.04 -2.02
CA ASP A 126 -9.39 3.68 -0.66
C ASP A 126 -8.12 4.42 -0.19
N TYR A 127 -7.63 5.38 -0.98
CA TYR A 127 -6.45 6.17 -0.63
C TYR A 127 -6.60 6.87 0.73
N PHE A 128 -7.71 7.58 0.98
CA PHE A 128 -7.92 8.23 2.28
C PHE A 128 -8.03 7.23 3.41
N GLN A 129 -8.78 6.15 3.21
CA GLN A 129 -8.95 5.11 4.20
C GLN A 129 -7.63 4.45 4.58
N GLY A 130 -6.73 4.24 3.62
CA GLY A 130 -5.39 3.73 3.84
C GLY A 130 -4.43 4.75 4.48
N THR A 131 -4.41 5.99 3.99
CA THR A 131 -3.41 7.00 4.36
C THR A 131 -3.81 7.91 5.51
N LYS A 132 -5.10 8.20 5.66
CA LYS A 132 -5.62 9.07 6.74
C LYS A 132 -6.15 8.27 7.92
N GLY A 133 -6.48 6.97 7.71
CA GLY A 133 -7.11 6.07 8.66
C GLY A 133 -8.64 6.09 8.54
N GLY A 134 -9.23 4.89 8.49
CA GLY A 134 -10.69 4.70 8.46
C GLY A 134 -11.27 4.32 9.83
N GLY A 135 -10.42 3.90 10.79
CA GLY A 135 -10.80 3.63 12.18
C GLY A 135 -10.62 4.86 13.07
N HIS A 136 -10.90 4.67 14.36
CA HIS A 136 -10.76 5.74 15.35
C HIS A 136 -9.31 5.86 15.87
N GLY A 137 -8.99 7.01 16.46
CA GLY A 137 -7.70 7.32 17.06
C GLY A 137 -6.67 7.87 16.08
N SER A 138 -5.53 8.31 16.64
CA SER A 138 -4.47 8.96 15.86
C SER A 138 -3.43 7.96 15.39
N TYR A 139 -3.84 6.98 14.58
CA TYR A 139 -2.93 5.98 14.02
C TYR A 139 -2.63 6.23 12.53
N ARG A 140 -1.61 5.56 12.02
CA ARG A 140 -1.26 5.50 10.60
C ARG A 140 -0.82 4.10 10.22
N LEU A 141 -1.12 3.72 8.99
CA LEU A 141 -0.50 2.58 8.33
C LEU A 141 0.69 3.04 7.50
N ILE A 142 1.68 2.18 7.30
CA ILE A 142 2.65 2.40 6.23
C ILE A 142 2.01 1.85 4.96
N VAL A 143 1.87 2.68 3.92
CA VAL A 143 1.09 2.33 2.73
C VAL A 143 1.98 2.28 1.50
N LEU A 144 2.02 1.14 0.83
CA LEU A 144 2.79 0.87 -0.37
C LEU A 144 1.83 0.68 -1.57
N ALA A 145 2.13 1.27 -2.71
CA ALA A 145 1.32 1.18 -3.92
C ALA A 145 2.10 0.58 -5.09
N PRO A 146 1.85 -0.69 -5.46
CA PRO A 146 2.43 -1.31 -6.64
C PRO A 146 1.85 -0.71 -7.94
N ALA A 147 2.66 -0.61 -8.99
CA ALA A 147 2.24 -0.19 -10.33
C ALA A 147 2.43 -1.29 -11.40
N THR A 148 3.09 -2.39 -11.04
CA THR A 148 3.40 -3.52 -11.94
C THR A 148 3.21 -4.85 -11.22
N VAL A 149 3.05 -5.93 -12.00
CA VAL A 149 2.99 -7.28 -11.44
C VAL A 149 4.29 -7.65 -10.73
N GLN A 150 5.44 -7.17 -11.24
CA GLN A 150 6.73 -7.35 -10.57
C GLN A 150 6.74 -6.69 -9.17
N GLU A 151 6.17 -5.49 -9.02
CA GLU A 151 6.07 -4.85 -7.72
C GLU A 151 5.08 -5.56 -6.79
N MET A 152 3.99 -6.13 -7.33
CA MET A 152 3.09 -7.01 -6.56
C MET A 152 3.86 -8.19 -5.95
N ALA A 153 4.85 -8.74 -6.64
CA ALA A 153 5.69 -9.82 -6.12
C ALA A 153 6.71 -9.36 -5.06
N LEU A 154 7.24 -8.15 -5.18
CA LEU A 154 8.35 -7.70 -4.33
C LEU A 154 7.92 -6.92 -3.08
N LEU A 155 6.82 -6.17 -3.16
CA LEU A 155 6.36 -5.31 -2.06
C LEU A 155 5.90 -6.07 -0.80
N PRO A 156 5.40 -7.33 -0.83
CA PRO A 156 5.10 -8.07 0.39
C PRO A 156 6.31 -8.22 1.32
N ARG A 157 7.51 -8.44 0.76
CA ARG A 157 8.76 -8.46 1.52
C ARG A 157 8.98 -7.13 2.24
N LEU A 158 9.00 -6.03 1.49
CA LEU A 158 9.17 -4.69 2.05
C LEU A 158 8.09 -4.39 3.09
N GLY A 159 6.84 -4.82 2.82
CA GLY A 159 5.71 -4.65 3.73
C GLY A 159 5.95 -5.34 5.08
N PHE A 160 6.41 -6.59 5.09
CA PHE A 160 6.76 -7.28 6.33
C PHE A 160 7.96 -6.64 7.03
N ASP A 161 9.01 -6.27 6.29
CA ASP A 161 10.20 -5.63 6.86
C ASP A 161 9.83 -4.33 7.56
N LEU A 162 9.02 -3.49 6.95
CA LEU A 162 8.52 -2.25 7.54
C LEU A 162 7.57 -2.50 8.71
N ALA A 163 6.68 -3.50 8.60
CA ALA A 163 5.77 -3.86 9.68
C ALA A 163 6.55 -4.24 10.95
N PHE A 164 7.52 -5.11 10.85
CA PHE A 164 8.34 -5.55 11.99
C PHE A 164 9.28 -4.45 12.50
N LYS A 165 9.94 -3.72 11.60
CA LYS A 165 10.84 -2.59 11.95
C LYS A 165 10.12 -1.54 12.80
N TYR A 166 8.89 -1.21 12.46
CA TYR A 166 8.10 -0.19 13.15
C TYR A 166 7.07 -0.76 14.10
N ARG A 167 6.93 -2.09 14.20
CA ARG A 167 5.85 -2.74 14.95
C ARG A 167 4.51 -2.05 14.67
N ASN A 168 4.09 -2.11 13.40
CA ASN A 168 2.93 -1.40 12.88
C ASN A 168 2.33 -2.15 11.70
N PRO A 169 1.01 -2.20 11.54
CA PRO A 169 0.43 -2.75 10.31
C PRO A 169 0.92 -1.99 9.07
N THR A 170 1.27 -2.74 8.01
CA THR A 170 1.63 -2.19 6.70
C THR A 170 0.57 -2.60 5.68
N LEU A 171 0.16 -1.66 4.83
CA LEU A 171 -0.82 -1.85 3.77
C LEU A 171 -0.15 -1.88 2.40
N ILE A 172 -0.47 -2.89 1.60
CA ILE A 172 -0.31 -2.82 0.14
C ILE A 172 -1.66 -2.42 -0.44
N LEU A 173 -1.72 -1.23 -1.04
CA LEU A 173 -2.90 -0.70 -1.72
C LEU A 173 -2.70 -0.89 -3.22
N GLY A 174 -3.25 -1.97 -3.74
CA GLY A 174 -3.33 -2.29 -5.16
C GLY A 174 -4.66 -1.88 -5.75
N ASP A 175 -4.82 -2.08 -7.04
CA ASP A 175 -6.07 -1.90 -7.76
C ASP A 175 -6.46 -3.16 -8.54
N ALA A 176 -7.75 -3.30 -8.89
CA ALA A 176 -8.27 -4.46 -9.59
C ALA A 176 -7.57 -4.71 -10.94
N PHE A 177 -7.11 -3.66 -11.63
CA PHE A 177 -6.43 -3.81 -12.92
C PHE A 177 -5.07 -4.47 -12.74
N THR A 178 -4.23 -3.92 -11.85
CA THR A 178 -2.91 -4.47 -11.54
C THR A 178 -3.01 -5.88 -10.97
N GLY A 179 -4.01 -6.15 -10.13
CA GLY A 179 -4.27 -7.48 -9.57
C GLY A 179 -4.58 -8.55 -10.61
N GLN A 180 -5.26 -8.20 -11.70
CA GLN A 180 -5.65 -9.14 -12.77
C GLN A 180 -4.67 -9.15 -13.96
N LEU A 181 -3.80 -8.16 -14.09
CA LEU A 181 -2.81 -8.09 -15.16
C LEU A 181 -1.82 -9.26 -15.05
N LYS A 182 -1.49 -9.87 -16.18
CA LYS A 182 -0.49 -10.94 -16.26
C LYS A 182 0.80 -10.45 -16.89
N GLU A 183 1.91 -10.72 -16.23
CA GLU A 183 3.25 -10.38 -16.71
C GLU A 183 4.26 -11.45 -16.30
N ASP A 184 5.44 -11.44 -16.93
CA ASP A 184 6.60 -12.19 -16.47
C ASP A 184 7.14 -11.57 -15.20
N VAL A 185 7.30 -12.38 -14.16
CA VAL A 185 7.75 -11.97 -12.82
C VAL A 185 9.01 -12.74 -12.45
N GLU A 186 9.99 -12.04 -11.92
CA GLU A 186 11.19 -12.62 -11.34
C GLU A 186 11.14 -12.54 -9.81
N PHE A 187 11.40 -13.66 -9.15
CA PHE A 187 11.60 -13.69 -7.70
C PHE A 187 13.12 -13.79 -7.44
N PRO A 188 13.78 -12.72 -6.98
CA PRO A 188 15.18 -12.79 -6.62
C PRO A 188 15.39 -13.78 -5.47
N GLU A 189 16.55 -14.42 -5.43
CA GLU A 189 16.92 -15.24 -4.27
C GLU A 189 16.95 -14.38 -3.02
N PHE A 190 16.28 -14.85 -1.97
CA PHE A 190 16.12 -14.11 -0.75
C PHE A 190 15.96 -15.04 0.45
N THR A 191 16.61 -14.69 1.54
CA THR A 191 16.39 -15.31 2.85
C THR A 191 15.60 -14.32 3.70
N PRO A 192 14.38 -14.68 4.16
CA PRO A 192 13.58 -13.80 5.02
C PRO A 192 14.35 -13.42 6.29
N GLU A 193 14.35 -12.13 6.64
CA GLU A 193 14.95 -11.65 7.87
C GLU A 193 14.22 -12.26 9.09
N ARG A 194 14.99 -12.71 10.09
CA ARG A 194 14.44 -13.19 11.35
C ARG A 194 14.40 -12.04 12.34
N TYR A 195 13.19 -11.58 12.67
CA TYR A 195 13.00 -10.55 13.68
C TYR A 195 12.95 -11.17 15.07
N ASP A 196 13.64 -10.54 16.01
CA ASP A 196 13.51 -10.90 17.43
C ASP A 196 12.19 -10.37 17.98
N VAL A 197 11.28 -11.30 18.27
CA VAL A 197 9.96 -11.03 18.86
C VAL A 197 9.92 -11.33 20.36
N SER A 198 11.03 -11.79 20.94
CA SER A 198 11.11 -12.28 22.32
C SER A 198 10.77 -11.24 23.36
N SER A 199 10.93 -9.95 23.05
CA SER A 199 10.69 -8.84 23.96
C SER A 199 9.22 -8.42 24.09
N TRP A 200 8.34 -8.90 23.20
CA TRP A 200 6.93 -8.45 23.18
C TRP A 200 5.91 -9.54 22.84
N ALA A 201 6.28 -10.58 22.08
CA ALA A 201 5.32 -11.61 21.65
C ALA A 201 4.77 -12.43 22.81
N THR A 202 3.48 -12.78 22.72
CA THR A 202 2.76 -13.52 23.76
C THR A 202 2.99 -15.03 23.65
N THR A 203 4.24 -15.46 23.66
CA THR A 203 4.68 -16.86 23.47
C THR A 203 4.78 -17.65 24.79
N GLY A 204 4.01 -17.29 25.79
CA GLY A 204 4.08 -17.87 27.15
C GLY A 204 4.97 -17.06 28.08
N ALA A 205 5.06 -17.48 29.36
CA ALA A 205 5.76 -16.75 30.41
C ALA A 205 6.73 -17.62 31.22
N LYS A 206 7.18 -18.77 30.69
CA LYS A 206 8.13 -19.65 31.40
C LYS A 206 9.48 -18.93 31.55
N GLY A 207 9.87 -18.69 32.80
CA GLY A 207 11.15 -18.06 33.15
C GLY A 207 11.21 -16.54 32.95
N ARG A 208 10.08 -15.86 32.68
CA ARG A 208 9.99 -14.39 32.54
C ARG A 208 8.60 -13.87 32.95
N PRO A 209 8.44 -12.56 33.17
CA PRO A 209 7.10 -11.96 33.31
C PRO A 209 6.29 -12.13 31.99
N PRO A 210 4.95 -12.24 32.07
CA PRO A 210 4.10 -12.31 30.90
C PRO A 210 4.17 -11.01 30.08
N HIS A 211 4.15 -11.13 28.75
CA HIS A 211 3.89 -9.99 27.89
C HIS A 211 2.38 -9.75 27.78
N ILE A 212 1.98 -8.52 27.95
CA ILE A 212 0.58 -8.10 27.87
C ILE A 212 0.45 -7.11 26.71
N LEU A 213 -0.36 -7.49 25.72
CA LEU A 213 -0.73 -6.64 24.61
C LEU A 213 -2.18 -6.21 24.81
N ASN A 214 -2.41 -4.93 25.01
CA ASN A 214 -3.72 -4.38 25.30
C ASN A 214 -3.92 -3.05 24.58
N SER A 215 -5.11 -2.82 24.05
CA SER A 215 -5.52 -1.57 23.41
C SER A 215 -6.32 -0.65 24.33
N LEU A 216 -6.64 -1.09 25.55
CA LEU A 216 -7.36 -0.31 26.55
C LEU A 216 -6.41 0.12 27.68
N GLU A 217 -6.27 1.42 27.92
CA GLU A 217 -5.57 2.00 29.06
C GLU A 217 -6.46 3.06 29.70
N LEU A 218 -6.86 2.81 30.95
CA LEU A 218 -7.76 3.70 31.70
C LEU A 218 -7.02 4.85 32.40
N ASP A 219 -5.71 4.72 32.58
CA ASP A 219 -4.86 5.79 33.09
C ASP A 219 -4.51 6.76 31.94
N TYR A 220 -5.10 7.95 31.98
CA TYR A 220 -4.92 8.99 30.95
C TYR A 220 -3.45 9.38 30.74
N GLN A 221 -2.64 9.42 31.79
CA GLN A 221 -1.23 9.78 31.69
C GLN A 221 -0.39 8.67 31.04
N LYS A 222 -0.70 7.41 31.35
CA LYS A 222 -0.06 6.27 30.67
C LYS A 222 -0.45 6.22 29.21
N HIS A 223 -1.73 6.42 28.90
CA HIS A 223 -2.22 6.43 27.53
C HIS A 223 -1.58 7.57 26.72
N TYR A 224 -1.52 8.80 27.28
CA TYR A 224 -0.83 9.94 26.67
C TYR A 224 0.63 9.62 26.29
N LYS A 225 1.38 9.03 27.21
CA LYS A 225 2.78 8.63 26.95
C LYS A 225 2.87 7.54 25.87
N HIS A 226 1.94 6.60 25.87
CA HIS A 226 1.89 5.54 24.86
C HIS A 226 1.63 6.10 23.46
N VAL A 227 0.61 6.93 23.30
CA VAL A 227 0.31 7.61 22.02
C VAL A 227 1.47 8.49 21.58
N GLY A 228 2.17 9.16 22.51
CA GLY A 228 3.38 9.91 22.22
C GLY A 228 4.49 9.06 21.59
N ARG A 229 4.73 7.83 22.11
CA ARG A 229 5.70 6.89 21.50
C ARG A 229 5.29 6.45 20.10
N ILE A 230 3.99 6.18 19.91
CA ILE A 230 3.44 5.86 18.58
C ILE A 230 3.66 7.03 17.60
N TYR A 231 3.42 8.26 18.04
CA TYR A 231 3.66 9.46 17.24
C TYR A 231 5.13 9.59 16.83
N GLU A 232 6.07 9.41 17.76
CA GLU A 232 7.51 9.44 17.46
C GLU A 232 7.94 8.31 16.51
N LYS A 233 7.33 7.15 16.60
CA LYS A 233 7.51 6.06 15.64
C LYS A 233 7.10 6.49 14.22
N TYR A 234 5.94 7.15 14.08
CA TYR A 234 5.46 7.66 12.80
C TYR A 234 6.35 8.78 12.24
N ARG A 235 6.85 9.67 13.09
CA ARG A 235 7.80 10.70 12.67
C ARG A 235 9.07 10.07 12.07
N ARG A 236 9.64 9.07 12.72
CA ARG A 236 10.79 8.31 12.19
C ARG A 236 10.48 7.62 10.86
N ALA A 237 9.27 7.06 10.70
CA ALA A 237 8.85 6.47 9.43
C ALA A 237 8.74 7.53 8.32
N GLN A 238 8.22 8.72 8.62
CA GLN A 238 8.16 9.84 7.67
C GLN A 238 9.53 10.33 7.23
N GLU A 239 10.53 10.26 8.09
CA GLU A 239 11.91 10.69 7.77
C GLU A 239 12.66 9.64 6.93
N ASN A 240 12.39 8.33 7.14
CA ASN A 240 13.26 7.28 6.63
C ASN A 240 12.63 6.38 5.56
N GLU A 241 11.28 6.37 5.42
CA GLU A 241 10.62 5.35 4.59
C GLU A 241 9.89 5.90 3.37
N VAL A 242 10.16 7.15 3.01
CA VAL A 242 9.63 7.73 1.78
C VAL A 242 10.27 7.07 0.57
N ARG A 243 9.44 6.52 -0.34
CA ARG A 243 9.85 5.90 -1.61
C ARG A 243 9.04 6.48 -2.76
N PHE A 244 9.70 6.77 -3.85
CA PHE A 244 9.11 7.33 -5.07
C PHE A 244 9.95 6.96 -6.30
N GLU A 245 9.35 7.06 -7.46
CA GLU A 245 10.05 7.05 -8.76
C GLU A 245 9.98 8.45 -9.34
N ASP A 246 11.13 8.94 -9.75
CA ASP A 246 11.30 10.22 -10.44
C ASP A 246 11.71 9.93 -11.89
N TYR A 247 10.78 10.14 -12.83
CA TYR A 247 10.97 9.75 -14.21
C TYR A 247 10.93 10.98 -15.14
N ARG A 248 12.09 11.37 -15.67
CA ARG A 248 12.27 12.50 -16.60
C ARG A 248 11.73 13.84 -16.07
N THR A 249 11.89 14.10 -14.77
CA THR A 249 11.39 15.35 -14.17
C THR A 249 12.44 16.46 -14.17
N GLU A 250 13.70 16.19 -14.45
CA GLU A 250 14.81 17.13 -14.33
C GLU A 250 14.59 18.38 -15.19
N ASP A 251 14.28 18.19 -16.47
CA ASP A 251 14.03 19.24 -17.45
C ASP A 251 12.55 19.46 -17.76
N ALA A 252 11.65 18.81 -17.02
CA ALA A 252 10.22 18.92 -17.23
C ALA A 252 9.69 20.29 -16.79
N GLU A 253 8.78 20.84 -17.56
CA GLU A 253 7.97 22.03 -17.23
C GLU A 253 6.71 21.61 -16.49
N THR A 254 6.10 20.49 -16.89
CA THR A 254 4.96 19.87 -16.21
C THR A 254 5.32 18.49 -15.69
N VAL A 255 4.96 18.19 -14.44
CA VAL A 255 5.17 16.90 -13.82
C VAL A 255 3.81 16.24 -13.54
N ILE A 256 3.59 15.05 -14.12
CA ILE A 256 2.44 14.23 -13.78
C ILE A 256 2.72 13.58 -12.41
N VAL A 257 1.74 13.62 -11.49
CA VAL A 257 1.80 12.88 -10.23
C VAL A 257 0.73 11.80 -10.27
N ALA A 258 1.14 10.53 -10.18
CA ALA A 258 0.23 9.38 -10.25
C ALA A 258 0.81 8.19 -9.49
N PHE A 259 -0.04 7.28 -8.99
CA PHE A 259 0.38 6.03 -8.35
C PHE A 259 -0.34 4.82 -8.95
N GLY A 260 0.08 3.61 -8.61
CA GLY A 260 -0.55 2.38 -9.08
C GLY A 260 -0.66 2.32 -10.61
N ILE A 261 -1.75 1.77 -11.12
CA ILE A 261 -1.97 1.66 -12.57
C ILE A 261 -2.03 3.01 -13.27
N ALA A 262 -2.54 4.07 -12.62
CA ALA A 262 -2.57 5.41 -13.19
C ALA A 262 -1.17 5.91 -13.55
N SER A 263 -0.15 5.61 -12.73
CA SER A 263 1.24 5.97 -12.99
C SER A 263 1.82 5.23 -14.20
N ARG A 264 1.43 3.97 -14.39
CA ARG A 264 1.86 3.19 -15.54
C ARG A 264 1.33 3.77 -16.87
N ILE A 265 0.05 4.16 -16.89
CA ILE A 265 -0.58 4.80 -18.03
C ILE A 265 0.06 6.18 -18.29
N ALA A 266 0.28 6.95 -17.21
CA ALA A 266 0.95 8.25 -17.29
C ALA A 266 2.37 8.14 -17.87
N LYS A 267 3.12 7.08 -17.51
CA LYS A 267 4.46 6.82 -18.07
C LYS A 267 4.45 6.59 -19.58
N GLY A 268 3.42 5.90 -20.09
CA GLY A 268 3.17 5.77 -21.54
C GLY A 268 2.93 7.12 -22.19
N ALA A 269 2.05 7.96 -21.64
CA ALA A 269 1.79 9.31 -22.12
C ALA A 269 3.05 10.19 -22.10
N VAL A 270 3.86 10.14 -21.03
CA VAL A 270 5.15 10.85 -20.94
C VAL A 270 6.07 10.44 -22.10
N ASN A 271 6.23 9.14 -22.35
CA ASN A 271 7.10 8.66 -23.43
C ASN A 271 6.65 9.18 -24.82
N ARG A 272 5.35 9.15 -25.10
CA ARG A 272 4.76 9.64 -26.35
C ARG A 272 4.91 11.16 -26.51
N LEU A 273 4.71 11.93 -25.44
CA LEU A 273 4.88 13.39 -25.47
C LEU A 273 6.35 13.78 -25.62
N ARG A 274 7.24 13.11 -24.91
CA ARG A 274 8.69 13.31 -25.01
C ARG A 274 9.22 13.03 -26.43
N SER A 275 8.69 12.03 -27.12
CA SER A 275 9.05 11.77 -28.53
C SER A 275 8.62 12.90 -29.48
N LYS A 276 7.70 13.77 -29.05
CA LYS A 276 7.24 14.98 -29.78
C LYS A 276 7.91 16.27 -29.27
N GLY A 277 8.93 16.16 -28.39
CA GLY A 277 9.66 17.30 -27.84
C GLY A 277 9.03 18.01 -26.65
N VAL A 278 7.90 17.51 -26.10
CA VAL A 278 7.22 18.11 -24.94
C VAL A 278 8.00 17.78 -23.65
N LYS A 279 8.27 18.80 -22.84
CA LYS A 279 9.02 18.66 -21.57
C LYS A 279 8.10 18.28 -20.41
N VAL A 280 7.71 17.01 -20.36
CA VAL A 280 6.86 16.44 -19.32
C VAL A 280 7.58 15.30 -18.60
N GLY A 281 7.36 15.18 -17.28
CA GLY A 281 7.89 14.09 -16.43
C GLY A 281 6.80 13.42 -15.64
N LEU A 282 7.16 12.33 -14.94
CA LEU A 282 6.29 11.62 -13.99
C LEU A 282 6.97 11.53 -12.64
N PHE A 283 6.26 11.91 -11.60
CA PHE A 283 6.59 11.65 -10.21
C PHE A 283 5.59 10.62 -9.66
N ARG A 284 6.08 9.45 -9.27
CA ARG A 284 5.27 8.35 -8.78
C ARG A 284 5.55 8.08 -7.31
N PRO A 285 4.67 8.41 -6.37
CA PRO A 285 4.74 7.89 -5.01
C PRO A 285 4.66 6.36 -5.01
N ILE A 286 5.61 5.68 -4.36
CA ILE A 286 5.57 4.25 -4.06
C ILE A 286 5.04 4.07 -2.64
N THR A 287 5.49 4.91 -1.68
CA THR A 287 4.82 5.07 -0.40
C THR A 287 3.75 6.15 -0.52
N LEU A 288 2.50 5.81 -0.22
CA LEU A 288 1.41 6.77 -0.10
C LEU A 288 1.33 7.33 1.32
N TRP A 289 1.75 6.56 2.30
CA TRP A 289 2.13 7.04 3.60
C TRP A 289 3.37 6.27 4.08
N PRO A 290 4.44 6.97 4.44
CA PRO A 290 4.64 8.43 4.37
C PRO A 290 4.67 8.97 2.94
N PHE A 291 4.02 10.11 2.74
CA PHE A 291 3.93 10.76 1.43
C PHE A 291 5.19 11.59 1.10
N PRO A 292 5.70 11.59 -0.15
CA PRO A 292 6.96 12.25 -0.55
C PRO A 292 6.82 13.78 -0.70
N LYS A 293 6.40 14.46 0.38
CA LYS A 293 6.12 15.92 0.39
C LYS A 293 7.36 16.77 0.08
N VAL A 294 8.50 16.39 0.62
CA VAL A 294 9.75 17.16 0.48
C VAL A 294 10.19 17.20 -0.98
N GLN A 295 10.07 16.05 -1.67
CA GLN A 295 10.47 15.91 -3.07
C GLN A 295 9.54 16.69 -4.00
N LEU A 296 8.23 16.64 -3.77
CA LEU A 296 7.26 17.44 -4.53
C LEU A 296 7.46 18.93 -4.31
N ARG A 297 7.72 19.37 -3.07
CA ARG A 297 8.03 20.76 -2.76
C ARG A 297 9.30 21.23 -3.47
N LYS A 298 10.32 20.37 -3.57
CA LYS A 298 11.54 20.67 -4.32
C LYS A 298 11.24 20.87 -5.82
N LEU A 299 10.40 20.04 -6.43
CA LEU A 299 9.99 20.22 -7.83
C LEU A 299 9.17 21.51 -8.02
N ALA A 300 8.26 21.82 -7.08
CA ALA A 300 7.49 23.05 -7.09
C ALA A 300 8.37 24.31 -7.00
N SER A 301 9.41 24.30 -6.14
CA SER A 301 10.35 25.41 -6.02
C SER A 301 11.21 25.68 -7.26
N GLN A 302 11.22 24.73 -8.22
CA GLN A 302 11.84 24.86 -9.52
C GLN A 302 10.89 25.48 -10.59
N GLY A 303 9.69 25.93 -10.19
CA GLY A 303 8.70 26.53 -11.07
C GLY A 303 7.90 25.51 -11.90
N LYS A 304 7.92 24.23 -11.54
CA LYS A 304 7.18 23.19 -12.27
C LYS A 304 5.69 23.25 -11.98
N GLN A 305 4.89 22.96 -12.98
CA GLN A 305 3.44 22.74 -12.87
C GLN A 305 3.15 21.26 -12.66
N PHE A 306 1.97 20.94 -12.12
CA PHE A 306 1.60 19.57 -11.82
C PHE A 306 0.26 19.18 -12.45
N LEU A 307 0.18 17.94 -12.95
CA LEU A 307 -1.06 17.26 -13.32
C LEU A 307 -1.20 16.00 -12.44
N VAL A 308 -2.19 15.96 -11.57
CA VAL A 308 -2.49 14.77 -10.77
C VAL A 308 -3.43 13.86 -11.55
N VAL A 309 -3.07 12.57 -11.68
CA VAL A 309 -3.87 11.56 -12.38
C VAL A 309 -4.20 10.43 -11.43
N GLU A 310 -5.49 10.19 -11.18
CA GLU A 310 -5.99 9.19 -10.22
C GLU A 310 -7.24 8.48 -10.72
N LEU A 311 -7.46 7.27 -10.19
CA LEU A 311 -8.71 6.53 -10.37
C LEU A 311 -9.66 6.80 -9.18
N ASN A 312 -9.92 8.06 -8.89
CA ASN A 312 -10.86 8.56 -7.89
C ASN A 312 -11.15 10.05 -8.14
N THR A 313 -11.83 10.70 -7.21
CA THR A 313 -12.27 12.10 -7.31
C THR A 313 -11.26 13.13 -6.76
N GLY A 314 -9.98 12.75 -6.57
CA GLY A 314 -8.91 13.66 -6.19
C GLY A 314 -8.41 13.50 -4.75
N GLN A 315 -8.30 12.27 -4.24
CA GLN A 315 -7.86 12.03 -2.86
C GLN A 315 -6.35 12.29 -2.68
N MET A 316 -5.49 11.83 -3.60
CA MET A 316 -4.06 12.16 -3.57
C MET A 316 -3.82 13.62 -3.98
N LEU A 317 -4.69 14.20 -4.82
CA LEU A 317 -4.63 15.61 -5.19
C LEU A 317 -4.52 16.53 -3.98
N GLU A 318 -5.24 16.22 -2.89
CA GLU A 318 -5.17 17.00 -1.64
C GLU A 318 -3.77 16.95 -1.04
N ASP A 319 -3.15 15.77 -0.97
CA ASP A 319 -1.77 15.64 -0.45
C ASP A 319 -0.74 16.31 -1.35
N VAL A 320 -0.94 16.29 -2.69
CA VAL A 320 -0.09 17.01 -3.63
C VAL A 320 -0.20 18.52 -3.40
N LYS A 321 -1.43 19.08 -3.33
CA LYS A 321 -1.64 20.50 -3.05
C LYS A 321 -1.01 20.93 -1.73
N LEU A 322 -1.19 20.14 -0.67
CA LEU A 322 -0.55 20.40 0.63
C LEU A 322 0.99 20.34 0.57
N ALA A 323 1.54 19.50 -0.31
CA ALA A 323 2.98 19.38 -0.46
C ALA A 323 3.60 20.53 -1.23
N VAL A 324 2.99 20.95 -2.36
CA VAL A 324 3.55 21.98 -3.23
C VAL A 324 3.25 23.41 -2.74
N GLY A 325 2.18 23.60 -1.99
CA GLY A 325 1.75 24.89 -1.43
C GLY A 325 0.93 25.76 -2.38
N ASP A 326 0.51 26.92 -1.88
CA ASP A 326 -0.28 27.88 -2.62
C ASP A 326 0.55 28.55 -3.73
N GLY A 327 -0.13 28.98 -4.81
CA GLY A 327 0.49 29.65 -5.96
C GLY A 327 1.14 28.73 -6.98
N VAL A 328 1.17 27.41 -6.75
CA VAL A 328 1.63 26.41 -7.71
C VAL A 328 0.45 25.90 -8.53
N THR A 329 0.58 25.87 -9.86
CA THR A 329 -0.45 25.30 -10.73
C THR A 329 -0.52 23.80 -10.55
N VAL A 330 -1.67 23.31 -10.05
CA VAL A 330 -1.98 21.89 -9.93
C VAL A 330 -3.31 21.59 -10.59
N ASP A 331 -3.28 20.89 -11.70
CA ASP A 331 -4.48 20.45 -12.42
C ASP A 331 -4.78 18.97 -12.10
N PHE A 332 -5.96 18.51 -12.51
CA PHE A 332 -6.46 17.19 -12.14
C PHE A 332 -7.13 16.48 -13.31
N LEU A 333 -6.85 15.18 -13.43
CA LEU A 333 -7.54 14.24 -14.29
C LEU A 333 -7.94 13.01 -13.46
N GLY A 334 -9.20 12.97 -13.05
CA GLY A 334 -9.78 11.83 -12.34
C GLY A 334 -10.62 10.93 -13.24
N ARG A 335 -10.65 9.64 -12.90
CA ARG A 335 -11.63 8.68 -13.39
C ARG A 335 -12.12 7.87 -12.19
N TRP A 336 -13.37 7.47 -12.23
CA TRP A 336 -14.05 6.74 -11.15
C TRP A 336 -15.05 5.73 -11.72
N GLY A 337 -15.65 4.91 -10.84
CA GLY A 337 -16.65 3.93 -11.23
C GLY A 337 -16.10 2.79 -12.09
N GLY A 338 -14.81 2.44 -11.93
CA GLY A 338 -14.18 1.36 -12.66
C GLY A 338 -13.62 1.76 -14.04
N VAL A 339 -13.66 3.05 -14.38
CA VAL A 339 -13.10 3.57 -15.64
C VAL A 339 -11.65 3.97 -15.45
N VAL A 340 -10.80 3.59 -16.40
CA VAL A 340 -9.36 3.90 -16.41
C VAL A 340 -9.08 4.98 -17.43
N PRO A 341 -8.25 6.03 -17.12
CA PRO A 341 -7.88 7.04 -18.09
C PRO A 341 -7.00 6.44 -19.20
N THR A 342 -7.11 7.01 -20.39
CA THR A 342 -6.23 6.66 -21.52
C THR A 342 -5.03 7.60 -21.62
N GLU A 343 -3.94 7.15 -22.26
CA GLU A 343 -2.81 8.03 -22.58
C GLU A 343 -3.24 9.26 -23.38
N ALA A 344 -4.19 9.10 -24.31
CA ALA A 344 -4.70 10.20 -25.15
C ALA A 344 -5.45 11.27 -24.32
N GLU A 345 -6.18 10.88 -23.29
CA GLU A 345 -6.84 11.82 -22.38
C GLU A 345 -5.83 12.61 -21.56
N ILE A 346 -4.77 11.96 -21.08
CA ILE A 346 -3.66 12.61 -20.37
C ILE A 346 -2.95 13.61 -21.32
N GLU A 347 -2.63 13.21 -22.55
CA GLU A 347 -2.02 14.09 -23.56
C GLU A 347 -2.92 15.31 -23.86
N SER A 348 -4.22 15.09 -24.04
CA SER A 348 -5.19 16.17 -24.30
C SER A 348 -5.27 17.16 -23.14
N LYS A 349 -5.23 16.65 -21.90
CA LYS A 349 -5.29 17.47 -20.68
C LYS A 349 -4.03 18.34 -20.56
N LEU A 350 -2.84 17.78 -20.80
CA LEU A 350 -1.56 18.51 -20.75
C LEU A 350 -1.50 19.63 -21.81
N ARG A 351 -1.94 19.39 -23.04
CA ARG A 351 -1.97 20.44 -24.07
C ARG A 351 -2.82 21.65 -23.67
N ARG A 352 -3.91 21.43 -22.95
CA ARG A 352 -4.77 22.54 -22.45
C ARG A 352 -4.07 23.37 -21.38
N LEU A 353 -3.22 22.75 -20.57
CA LEU A 353 -2.40 23.45 -19.57
C LEU A 353 -1.35 24.35 -20.23
N GLU A 354 -0.69 23.86 -21.28
CA GLU A 354 0.30 24.64 -22.05
C GLU A 354 -0.34 25.89 -22.68
N VAL A 355 -1.56 25.76 -23.25
CA VAL A 355 -2.29 26.88 -23.86
C VAL A 355 -2.78 27.88 -22.82
N ALA A 356 -3.12 27.46 -21.61
CA ALA A 356 -3.57 28.34 -20.54
C ALA A 356 -2.44 29.11 -19.84
N ALA A 357 -1.19 28.70 -20.05
CA ALA A 357 0.02 29.30 -19.48
C ALA A 357 0.65 30.38 -20.39
N VAL A 358 0.15 30.55 -21.62
CA VAL A 358 0.51 31.59 -22.62
C VAL A 358 -0.54 32.69 -22.59
#